data_95b852e84b18545867437e52949a406a
#
_entry.id   95b852e84b18545867437e52949a406a
#
_cell.length_a   1.000
_cell.length_b   1.000
_cell.length_c   1.000
_cell.angle_alpha   90.00
_cell.angle_beta   90.00
_cell.angle_gamma   90.00
#
_symmetry.space_group_name_H-M   'P 1'
#
loop_
_entity.id
_entity.type
_entity.pdbx_description
1 polymer ?
#
loop_
_entity_poly.entity_id
_entity_poly.type
_entity_poly.pdbx_seq_one_letter_code
_entity_poly.pdbx_strand_id
1 'polypeptide(L)'
;MLRVDNLVVGRGAGPVVRVGQVTAAPGEAVLLVGPSGAGKTTALLALAGLAPIHSGKAWLGDIDLTALDPRGRDRLRASAMGFVFQDLHLVAGLSALDNVLLAPCAAGSAPDAPRARALLDSIGLADLAHRPAERLSRGQAQRVAIARAMLMRPRLVLADEPTASLDDQACETTLSLLLQAARDTGAALVIATHDGRLRQRGLKVVETEPMS
;
A
#
# COMPACT_ATOMS: atom_id res chain seq x y z
N MET A 1 -10.78 0.84 10.23
CA MET A 1 -10.60 2.31 10.18
C MET A 1 -9.15 2.63 10.53
N LEU A 2 -8.49 3.45 9.72
CA LEU A 2 -7.21 4.10 10.06
C LEU A 2 -7.49 5.46 10.67
N ARG A 3 -6.79 5.81 11.74
CA ARG A 3 -6.76 7.14 12.34
C ARG A 3 -5.32 7.55 12.61
N VAL A 4 -4.94 8.75 12.21
CA VAL A 4 -3.63 9.36 12.46
C VAL A 4 -3.86 10.72 13.10
N ASP A 5 -3.07 11.06 14.10
CA ASP A 5 -3.13 12.34 14.80
C ASP A 5 -1.72 12.92 14.94
N ASN A 6 -1.46 13.96 14.14
CA ASN A 6 -0.23 14.77 14.14
C ASN A 6 1.06 13.92 14.17
N LEU A 7 1.15 12.94 13.27
CA LEU A 7 2.25 11.99 13.21
C LEU A 7 3.52 12.65 12.66
N VAL A 8 4.58 12.64 13.45
CA VAL A 8 5.92 13.08 13.01
C VAL A 8 6.78 11.84 12.82
N VAL A 9 7.28 11.67 11.61
CA VAL A 9 8.07 10.50 11.22
C VAL A 9 9.40 10.91 10.62
N GLY A 10 10.38 10.00 10.64
CA GLY A 10 11.73 10.34 10.20
C GLY A 10 12.48 9.18 9.57
N ARG A 11 13.73 9.46 9.26
CA ARG A 11 14.74 8.48 8.89
C ARG A 11 15.89 8.57 9.91
N GLY A 12 16.26 7.45 10.53
CA GLY A 12 17.27 7.46 11.58
C GLY A 12 16.87 8.35 12.77
N ALA A 13 17.74 9.29 13.14
CA ALA A 13 17.57 10.11 14.34
C ALA A 13 16.74 11.39 14.15
N GLY A 14 16.44 11.81 12.90
CA GLY A 14 15.80 13.09 12.62
C GLY A 14 14.38 12.96 12.07
N PRO A 15 13.47 13.91 12.44
CA PRO A 15 12.15 14.02 11.81
C PRO A 15 12.32 14.48 10.35
N VAL A 16 11.46 13.98 9.46
CA VAL A 16 11.50 14.29 8.02
C VAL A 16 10.18 14.90 7.59
N VAL A 17 9.06 14.42 8.13
CA VAL A 17 7.74 14.84 7.69
C VAL A 17 6.73 14.77 8.81
N ARG A 18 5.80 15.72 8.80
CA ARG A 18 4.58 15.70 9.61
C ARG A 18 3.38 15.33 8.73
N VAL A 19 2.55 14.46 9.26
CA VAL A 19 1.23 14.12 8.72
C VAL A 19 0.19 14.58 9.74
N GLY A 20 -0.67 15.49 9.36
CA GLY A 20 -1.71 16.03 10.22
C GLY A 20 -2.76 14.97 10.61
N GLN A 21 -4.02 15.40 10.73
CA GLN A 21 -5.10 14.48 11.05
C GLN A 21 -5.57 13.71 9.81
N VAL A 22 -5.57 12.40 9.89
CA VAL A 22 -6.06 11.49 8.85
C VAL A 22 -7.05 10.52 9.44
N THR A 23 -8.18 10.34 8.77
CA THR A 23 -9.10 9.25 9.04
C THR A 23 -9.50 8.61 7.73
N ALA A 24 -9.43 7.27 7.67
CA ALA A 24 -9.94 6.48 6.57
C ALA A 24 -10.80 5.35 7.14
N ALA A 25 -12.08 5.34 6.78
CA ALA A 25 -13.00 4.27 7.13
C ALA A 25 -12.68 2.97 6.36
N PRO A 26 -13.24 1.82 6.74
CA PRO A 26 -13.16 0.62 5.91
C PRO A 26 -13.66 0.89 4.49
N GLY A 27 -12.85 0.53 3.49
CA GLY A 27 -13.15 0.77 2.06
C GLY A 27 -12.92 2.20 1.58
N GLU A 28 -12.54 3.13 2.46
CA GLU A 28 -12.24 4.53 2.11
C GLU A 28 -10.78 4.69 1.69
N ALA A 29 -10.55 5.57 0.71
CA ALA A 29 -9.23 5.95 0.23
C ALA A 29 -8.88 7.38 0.61
N VAL A 30 -7.62 7.60 1.02
CA VAL A 30 -7.05 8.91 1.33
C VAL A 30 -5.78 9.11 0.51
N LEU A 31 -5.65 10.28 -0.11
CA LEU A 31 -4.42 10.70 -0.79
C LEU A 31 -3.51 11.44 0.20
N LEU A 32 -2.29 10.95 0.33
CA LEU A 32 -1.19 11.63 1.01
C LEU A 32 -0.36 12.35 -0.05
N VAL A 33 -0.45 13.65 -0.10
CA VAL A 33 0.13 14.44 -1.18
C VAL A 33 1.22 15.38 -0.69
N GLY A 34 2.16 15.68 -1.58
CA GLY A 34 3.28 16.56 -1.31
C GLY A 34 4.30 16.50 -2.45
N PRO A 35 5.24 17.43 -2.52
CA PRO A 35 6.27 17.42 -3.55
C PRO A 35 7.16 16.18 -3.45
N SER A 36 7.96 15.93 -4.49
CA SER A 36 8.98 14.88 -4.42
C SER A 36 9.95 15.16 -3.27
N GLY A 37 10.31 14.12 -2.51
CA GLY A 37 11.17 14.28 -1.34
C GLY A 37 10.47 14.76 -0.06
N ALA A 38 9.17 15.09 -0.08
CA ALA A 38 8.41 15.56 1.10
C ALA A 38 8.18 14.49 2.20
N GLY A 39 8.79 13.31 2.09
CA GLY A 39 8.66 12.27 3.12
C GLY A 39 7.41 11.40 3.02
N LYS A 40 6.64 11.45 1.94
CA LYS A 40 5.42 10.62 1.75
C LYS A 40 5.69 9.12 1.93
N THR A 41 6.70 8.59 1.23
CA THR A 41 7.17 7.20 1.40
C THR A 41 7.54 6.91 2.85
N THR A 42 8.24 7.83 3.53
CA THR A 42 8.61 7.67 4.94
C THR A 42 7.37 7.59 5.84
N ALA A 43 6.34 8.39 5.54
CA ALA A 43 5.07 8.32 6.27
C ALA A 43 4.36 6.97 6.08
N LEU A 44 4.30 6.44 4.84
CA LEU A 44 3.76 5.10 4.59
C LEU A 44 4.56 4.02 5.32
N LEU A 45 5.90 4.09 5.25
CA LEU A 45 6.77 3.15 5.95
C LEU A 45 6.59 3.21 7.48
N ALA A 46 6.38 4.40 8.05
CA ALA A 46 6.10 4.55 9.48
C ALA A 46 4.76 3.91 9.88
N LEU A 47 3.71 4.09 9.07
CA LEU A 47 2.42 3.42 9.28
C LEU A 47 2.55 1.89 9.17
N ALA A 48 3.45 1.39 8.31
CA ALA A 48 3.79 -0.02 8.22
C ALA A 48 4.73 -0.52 9.34
N GLY A 49 5.18 0.36 10.24
CA GLY A 49 6.14 0.01 11.31
C GLY A 49 7.57 -0.21 10.83
N LEU A 50 7.92 0.31 9.64
CA LEU A 50 9.23 0.18 9.00
C LEU A 50 10.09 1.45 9.12
N ALA A 51 9.53 2.55 9.60
CA ALA A 51 10.26 3.79 9.87
C ALA A 51 9.90 4.31 11.28
N PRO A 52 10.80 5.05 11.95
CA PRO A 52 10.57 5.55 13.29
C PRO A 52 9.47 6.63 13.32
N ILE A 53 8.65 6.57 14.35
CA ILE A 53 7.70 7.60 14.73
C ILE A 53 8.32 8.37 15.89
N HIS A 54 8.49 9.69 15.71
CA HIS A 54 9.08 10.58 16.74
C HIS A 54 8.03 11.15 17.68
N SER A 55 6.83 11.47 17.14
CA SER A 55 5.70 11.95 17.95
C SER A 55 4.37 11.75 17.22
N GLY A 56 3.27 12.05 17.90
CA GLY A 56 1.92 11.81 17.38
C GLY A 56 1.44 10.38 17.60
N LYS A 57 0.29 10.06 17.06
CA LYS A 57 -0.37 8.77 17.24
C LYS A 57 -0.96 8.24 15.94
N ALA A 58 -0.99 6.92 15.79
CA ALA A 58 -1.69 6.25 14.69
C ALA A 58 -2.36 4.97 15.19
N TRP A 59 -3.58 4.70 14.72
CA TRP A 59 -4.37 3.51 15.08
C TRP A 59 -4.93 2.81 13.84
N LEU A 60 -4.93 1.50 13.89
CA LEU A 60 -5.65 0.66 12.94
C LEU A 60 -6.77 -0.10 13.69
N GLY A 61 -7.99 0.40 13.60
CA GLY A 61 -9.06 0.03 14.52
C GLY A 61 -8.71 0.44 15.95
N ASP A 62 -8.67 -0.53 16.86
CA ASP A 62 -8.33 -0.33 18.27
C ASP A 62 -6.83 -0.51 18.56
N ILE A 63 -6.04 -0.86 17.56
CA ILE A 63 -4.61 -1.13 17.72
C ILE A 63 -3.82 0.19 17.58
N ASP A 64 -3.16 0.64 18.64
CA ASP A 64 -2.22 1.78 18.61
C ASP A 64 -0.90 1.32 17.95
N LEU A 65 -0.69 1.75 16.69
CA LEU A 65 0.51 1.41 15.90
C LEU A 65 1.80 1.97 16.55
N THR A 66 1.68 3.06 17.29
CA THR A 66 2.82 3.75 17.90
C THR A 66 3.31 3.04 19.17
N ALA A 67 2.42 2.27 19.82
CA ALA A 67 2.71 1.56 21.05
C ALA A 67 3.23 0.11 20.83
N LEU A 68 3.19 -0.39 19.59
CA LEU A 68 3.62 -1.76 19.28
C LEU A 68 5.14 -1.93 19.45
N ASP A 69 5.53 -3.04 20.05
CA ASP A 69 6.90 -3.53 20.02
C ASP A 69 7.29 -4.03 18.61
N PRO A 70 8.56 -4.25 18.31
CA PRO A 70 9.00 -4.70 16.98
C PRO A 70 8.27 -5.97 16.50
N ARG A 71 8.12 -6.97 17.37
CA ARG A 71 7.42 -8.22 17.03
C ARG A 71 5.92 -8.00 16.76
N GLY A 72 5.28 -7.10 17.51
CA GLY A 72 3.89 -6.70 17.29
C GLY A 72 3.69 -6.01 15.94
N ARG A 73 4.62 -5.11 15.56
CA ARG A 73 4.63 -4.45 14.25
C ARG A 73 4.77 -5.47 13.11
N ASP A 74 5.70 -6.42 13.23
CA ASP A 74 5.91 -7.47 12.24
C ASP A 74 4.67 -8.35 12.06
N ARG A 75 4.07 -8.81 13.17
CA ARG A 75 2.83 -9.60 13.11
C ARG A 75 1.68 -8.84 12.48
N LEU A 76 1.48 -7.57 12.87
CA LEU A 76 0.40 -6.74 12.32
C LEU A 76 0.61 -6.47 10.84
N ARG A 77 1.83 -6.14 10.43
CA ARG A 77 2.17 -5.92 9.02
C ARG A 77 1.89 -7.17 8.20
N ALA A 78 2.34 -8.32 8.66
CA ALA A 78 2.16 -9.59 7.94
C ALA A 78 0.68 -10.01 7.81
N SER A 79 -0.15 -9.73 8.81
CA SER A 79 -1.54 -10.23 8.86
C SER A 79 -2.60 -9.23 8.41
N ALA A 80 -2.33 -7.92 8.53
CA ALA A 80 -3.37 -6.90 8.38
C ALA A 80 -3.00 -5.75 7.41
N MET A 81 -1.79 -5.76 6.83
CA MET A 81 -1.35 -4.70 5.93
C MET A 81 -0.95 -5.24 4.57
N GLY A 82 -1.34 -4.54 3.50
CA GLY A 82 -0.85 -4.73 2.14
C GLY A 82 -0.01 -3.52 1.72
N PHE A 83 1.07 -3.76 0.98
CA PHE A 83 1.91 -2.68 0.48
C PHE A 83 2.09 -2.80 -1.04
N VAL A 84 1.84 -1.70 -1.77
CA VAL A 84 2.14 -1.54 -3.18
C VAL A 84 3.26 -0.50 -3.28
N PHE A 85 4.47 -0.96 -3.58
CA PHE A 85 5.65 -0.11 -3.70
C PHE A 85 5.76 0.51 -5.09
N GLN A 86 6.40 1.65 -5.19
CA GLN A 86 6.70 2.33 -6.45
C GLN A 86 7.48 1.42 -7.41
N ASP A 87 8.49 0.69 -6.91
CA ASP A 87 9.31 -0.25 -7.70
C ASP A 87 8.73 -1.66 -7.77
N LEU A 88 7.46 -1.85 -7.35
CA LEU A 88 6.69 -3.08 -7.36
C LEU A 88 7.30 -4.25 -6.58
N HIS A 89 8.61 -4.37 -6.50
CA HIS A 89 9.36 -5.45 -5.83
C HIS A 89 8.82 -6.85 -6.19
N LEU A 90 8.56 -7.09 -7.47
CA LEU A 90 8.30 -8.44 -7.95
C LEU A 90 9.63 -9.19 -8.06
N VAL A 91 9.62 -10.43 -7.62
CA VAL A 91 10.79 -11.30 -7.71
C VAL A 91 10.90 -11.82 -9.15
N ALA A 92 11.98 -11.45 -9.83
CA ALA A 92 12.31 -11.98 -11.16
C ALA A 92 12.49 -13.50 -11.11
N GLY A 93 12.13 -14.18 -12.18
CA GLY A 93 12.17 -15.65 -12.24
C GLY A 93 10.97 -16.35 -11.58
N LEU A 94 10.23 -15.69 -10.70
CA LEU A 94 8.94 -16.18 -10.22
C LEU A 94 7.80 -15.79 -11.14
N SER A 95 6.80 -16.68 -11.27
CA SER A 95 5.59 -16.37 -12.03
C SER A 95 4.74 -15.27 -11.36
N ALA A 96 3.77 -14.72 -12.10
CA ALA A 96 2.79 -13.78 -11.52
C ALA A 96 2.08 -14.39 -10.29
N LEU A 97 1.66 -15.65 -10.38
CA LEU A 97 1.01 -16.38 -9.29
C LEU A 97 1.94 -16.56 -8.10
N ASP A 98 3.19 -16.98 -8.32
CA ASP A 98 4.16 -17.18 -7.23
C ASP A 98 4.49 -15.86 -6.53
N ASN A 99 4.59 -14.75 -7.27
CA ASN A 99 4.77 -13.41 -6.70
C ASN A 99 3.59 -13.01 -5.80
N VAL A 100 2.36 -13.34 -6.16
CA VAL A 100 1.18 -13.12 -5.30
C VAL A 100 1.27 -13.98 -4.04
N LEU A 101 1.68 -15.24 -4.17
CA LEU A 101 1.81 -16.20 -3.07
C LEU A 101 2.99 -15.92 -2.12
N LEU A 102 3.86 -14.95 -2.42
CA LEU A 102 4.89 -14.51 -1.47
C LEU A 102 4.29 -13.87 -0.20
N ALA A 103 3.11 -13.26 -0.27
CA ALA A 103 2.50 -12.59 0.89
C ALA A 103 2.23 -13.56 2.05
N PRO A 104 1.51 -14.70 1.88
CA PRO A 104 1.34 -15.67 2.96
C PRO A 104 2.65 -16.33 3.38
N CYS A 105 3.59 -16.57 2.46
CA CYS A 105 4.91 -17.10 2.79
C CYS A 105 5.64 -16.19 3.79
N ALA A 106 5.68 -14.89 3.51
CA ALA A 106 6.30 -13.89 4.39
C ALA A 106 5.59 -13.78 5.75
N ALA A 107 4.28 -14.07 5.80
CA ALA A 107 3.48 -14.11 7.02
C ALA A 107 3.59 -15.44 7.81
N GLY A 108 4.33 -16.42 7.32
CA GLY A 108 4.39 -17.75 7.90
C GLY A 108 3.06 -18.52 7.81
N SER A 109 2.20 -18.15 6.85
CA SER A 109 0.88 -18.74 6.63
C SER A 109 0.89 -19.70 5.44
N ALA A 110 -0.08 -20.61 5.39
CA ALA A 110 -0.23 -21.51 4.25
C ALA A 110 -0.60 -20.70 2.98
N PRO A 111 -0.05 -21.08 1.81
CA PRO A 111 -0.41 -20.47 0.54
C PRO A 111 -1.90 -20.70 0.20
N ASP A 112 -2.61 -19.63 -0.17
CA ASP A 112 -3.99 -19.69 -0.69
C ASP A 112 -3.97 -19.55 -2.22
N ALA A 113 -3.58 -20.63 -2.90
CA ALA A 113 -3.48 -20.63 -4.35
C ALA A 113 -4.85 -20.45 -5.05
N PRO A 114 -5.97 -21.02 -4.58
CA PRO A 114 -7.29 -20.74 -5.15
C PRO A 114 -7.63 -19.24 -5.13
N ARG A 115 -7.41 -18.58 -3.98
CA ARG A 115 -7.65 -17.14 -3.84
C ARG A 115 -6.69 -16.30 -4.69
N ALA A 116 -5.41 -16.67 -4.76
CA ALA A 116 -4.44 -15.97 -5.59
C ALA A 116 -4.82 -16.03 -7.08
N ARG A 117 -5.29 -17.20 -7.58
CA ARG A 117 -5.82 -17.34 -8.95
C ARG A 117 -7.07 -16.50 -9.18
N ALA A 118 -8.03 -16.50 -8.24
CA ALA A 118 -9.25 -15.69 -8.33
C ALA A 118 -8.92 -14.18 -8.35
N LEU A 119 -7.92 -13.73 -7.59
CA LEU A 119 -7.45 -12.34 -7.64
C LEU A 119 -6.83 -12.01 -9.00
N LEU A 120 -5.97 -12.89 -9.55
CA LEU A 120 -5.39 -12.68 -10.88
C LEU A 120 -6.45 -12.66 -11.96
N ASP A 121 -7.47 -13.50 -11.88
CA ASP A 121 -8.60 -13.51 -12.81
C ASP A 121 -9.39 -12.19 -12.73
N SER A 122 -9.74 -11.73 -11.54
CA SER A 122 -10.52 -10.50 -11.32
C SER A 122 -9.83 -9.23 -11.86
N ILE A 123 -8.51 -9.27 -12.07
CA ILE A 123 -7.71 -8.18 -12.64
C ILE A 123 -7.28 -8.44 -14.10
N GLY A 124 -7.87 -9.45 -14.76
CA GLY A 124 -7.64 -9.79 -16.15
C GLY A 124 -6.23 -10.36 -16.43
N LEU A 125 -5.70 -11.16 -15.51
CA LEU A 125 -4.39 -11.79 -15.62
C LEU A 125 -4.44 -13.32 -15.47
N ALA A 126 -5.60 -13.95 -15.63
CA ALA A 126 -5.76 -15.40 -15.52
C ALA A 126 -4.77 -16.16 -16.43
N ASP A 127 -4.72 -15.80 -17.71
CA ASP A 127 -3.83 -16.44 -18.73
C ASP A 127 -2.35 -16.14 -18.50
N LEU A 128 -2.04 -15.17 -17.66
CA LEU A 128 -0.67 -14.76 -17.35
C LEU A 128 -0.18 -15.27 -16.00
N ALA A 129 -1.01 -16.05 -15.28
CA ALA A 129 -0.70 -16.53 -13.92
C ALA A 129 0.68 -17.23 -13.84
N HIS A 130 1.05 -17.99 -14.86
CA HIS A 130 2.32 -18.73 -14.93
C HIS A 130 3.43 -17.98 -15.70
N ARG A 131 3.18 -16.73 -16.15
CA ARG A 131 4.20 -15.94 -16.85
C ARG A 131 5.22 -15.39 -15.84
N PRO A 132 6.53 -15.52 -16.11
CA PRO A 132 7.57 -14.91 -15.29
C PRO A 132 7.39 -13.38 -15.18
N ALA A 133 7.65 -12.82 -13.98
CA ALA A 133 7.39 -11.42 -13.70
C ALA A 133 8.14 -10.45 -14.62
N GLU A 134 9.36 -10.78 -15.03
CA GLU A 134 10.19 -9.99 -15.96
C GLU A 134 9.63 -9.92 -17.38
N ARG A 135 8.68 -10.79 -17.73
CA ARG A 135 7.99 -10.79 -19.03
C ARG A 135 6.64 -10.09 -19.01
N LEU A 136 6.25 -9.52 -17.89
CA LEU A 136 5.05 -8.73 -17.76
C LEU A 136 5.30 -7.30 -18.22
N SER A 137 4.29 -6.67 -18.87
CA SER A 137 4.33 -5.22 -19.07
C SER A 137 4.27 -4.49 -17.72
N ARG A 138 4.67 -3.23 -17.68
CA ARG A 138 4.63 -2.41 -16.43
C ARG A 138 3.24 -2.43 -15.80
N GLY A 139 2.17 -2.25 -16.59
CA GLY A 139 0.79 -2.28 -16.08
C GLY A 139 0.34 -3.67 -15.61
N GLN A 140 0.82 -4.76 -16.23
CA GLN A 140 0.57 -6.13 -15.76
C GLN A 140 1.28 -6.38 -14.44
N ALA A 141 2.56 -6.00 -14.34
CA ALA A 141 3.35 -6.10 -13.12
C ALA A 141 2.72 -5.30 -11.96
N GLN A 142 2.22 -4.09 -12.26
CA GLN A 142 1.48 -3.27 -11.29
C GLN A 142 0.25 -4.00 -10.74
N ARG A 143 -0.55 -4.60 -11.62
CA ARG A 143 -1.73 -5.38 -11.22
C ARG A 143 -1.35 -6.59 -10.36
N VAL A 144 -0.27 -7.30 -10.67
CA VAL A 144 0.26 -8.39 -9.83
C VAL A 144 0.67 -7.89 -8.45
N ALA A 145 1.34 -6.73 -8.34
CA ALA A 145 1.69 -6.14 -7.05
C ALA A 145 0.45 -5.77 -6.21
N ILE A 146 -0.61 -5.28 -6.85
CA ILE A 146 -1.91 -5.02 -6.18
C ILE A 146 -2.53 -6.34 -5.68
N ALA A 147 -2.59 -7.39 -6.52
CA ALA A 147 -3.12 -8.69 -6.13
C ALA A 147 -2.34 -9.28 -4.93
N ARG A 148 -1.00 -9.15 -4.95
CA ARG A 148 -0.14 -9.56 -3.83
C ARG A 148 -0.50 -8.83 -2.53
N ALA A 149 -0.69 -7.51 -2.61
CA ALA A 149 -1.06 -6.70 -1.45
C ALA A 149 -2.45 -7.07 -0.88
N MET A 150 -3.36 -7.55 -1.72
CA MET A 150 -4.74 -7.88 -1.35
C MET A 150 -4.95 -9.34 -0.92
N LEU A 151 -3.98 -10.24 -1.15
CA LEU A 151 -4.17 -11.67 -0.93
C LEU A 151 -4.54 -12.00 0.52
N MET A 152 -3.89 -11.36 1.49
CA MET A 152 -4.10 -11.58 2.92
C MET A 152 -5.33 -10.87 3.51
N ARG A 153 -6.21 -10.30 2.67
CA ARG A 153 -7.38 -9.49 3.11
C ARG A 153 -6.98 -8.41 4.12
N PRO A 154 -6.09 -7.50 3.74
CA PRO A 154 -5.57 -6.51 4.67
C PRO A 154 -6.68 -5.59 5.20
N ARG A 155 -6.47 -5.03 6.37
CA ARG A 155 -7.28 -3.96 6.97
C ARG A 155 -6.77 -2.57 6.56
N LEU A 156 -5.51 -2.50 6.12
CA LEU A 156 -4.84 -1.29 5.64
C LEU A 156 -4.03 -1.61 4.39
N VAL A 157 -4.22 -0.83 3.35
CA VAL A 157 -3.39 -0.86 2.13
C VAL A 157 -2.65 0.46 2.01
N LEU A 158 -1.34 0.36 1.83
CA LEU A 158 -0.43 1.47 1.63
C LEU A 158 0.11 1.39 0.20
N ALA A 159 -0.13 2.41 -0.61
CA ALA A 159 0.33 2.46 -2.00
C ALA A 159 1.23 3.68 -2.21
N ASP A 160 2.47 3.42 -2.58
CA ASP A 160 3.48 4.47 -2.81
C ASP A 160 3.61 4.72 -4.31
N GLU A 161 3.20 5.91 -4.77
CA GLU A 161 3.24 6.37 -6.17
C GLU A 161 2.72 5.30 -7.16
N PRO A 162 1.54 4.71 -6.94
CA PRO A 162 1.08 3.53 -7.70
C PRO A 162 0.78 3.84 -9.17
N THR A 163 0.68 5.11 -9.55
CA THR A 163 0.40 5.56 -10.92
C THR A 163 1.59 6.25 -11.59
N ALA A 164 2.74 6.29 -10.91
CA ALA A 164 3.94 6.91 -11.46
C ALA A 164 4.38 6.22 -12.76
N SER A 165 4.74 7.02 -13.76
CA SER A 165 5.19 6.55 -15.07
C SER A 165 4.14 5.75 -15.87
N LEU A 166 2.85 5.88 -15.54
CA LEU A 166 1.74 5.32 -16.31
C LEU A 166 1.10 6.40 -17.18
N ASP A 167 0.66 6.00 -18.39
CA ASP A 167 -0.21 6.83 -19.20
C ASP A 167 -1.58 7.03 -18.51
N ASP A 168 -2.42 7.91 -19.06
CA ASP A 168 -3.68 8.27 -18.43
C ASP A 168 -4.65 7.10 -18.31
N GLN A 169 -4.71 6.22 -19.31
CA GLN A 169 -5.58 5.05 -19.27
C GLN A 169 -5.11 4.00 -18.25
N ALA A 170 -3.81 3.74 -18.21
CA ALA A 170 -3.22 2.82 -17.23
C ALA A 170 -3.31 3.37 -15.80
N CYS A 171 -3.15 4.70 -15.63
CA CYS A 171 -3.35 5.40 -14.37
C CYS A 171 -4.79 5.18 -13.85
N GLU A 172 -5.78 5.44 -14.70
CA GLU A 172 -7.20 5.26 -14.38
C GLU A 172 -7.52 3.82 -13.99
N THR A 173 -7.05 2.86 -14.79
CA THR A 173 -7.24 1.43 -14.54
C THR A 173 -6.63 1.03 -13.19
N THR A 174 -5.41 1.47 -12.91
CA THR A 174 -4.69 1.15 -11.67
C THR A 174 -5.40 1.74 -10.45
N LEU A 175 -5.82 3.01 -10.52
CA LEU A 175 -6.55 3.66 -9.45
C LEU A 175 -7.89 2.97 -9.19
N SER A 176 -8.65 2.68 -10.24
CA SER A 176 -9.94 1.99 -10.15
C SER A 176 -9.80 0.61 -9.50
N LEU A 177 -8.76 -0.16 -9.86
CA LEU A 177 -8.46 -1.45 -9.24
C LEU A 177 -8.13 -1.34 -7.76
N LEU A 178 -7.31 -0.36 -7.37
CA LEU A 178 -6.97 -0.13 -5.96
C LEU A 178 -8.21 0.24 -5.14
N LEU A 179 -9.02 1.17 -5.66
CA LEU A 179 -10.25 1.62 -4.99
C LEU A 179 -11.27 0.47 -4.87
N GLN A 180 -11.44 -0.32 -5.92
CA GLN A 180 -12.35 -1.47 -5.90
C GLN A 180 -11.87 -2.53 -4.92
N ALA A 181 -10.59 -2.91 -4.97
CA ALA A 181 -10.01 -3.89 -4.06
C ALA A 181 -10.07 -3.46 -2.58
N ALA A 182 -9.90 -2.17 -2.30
CA ALA A 182 -10.07 -1.62 -0.95
C ALA A 182 -11.52 -1.74 -0.47
N ARG A 183 -12.51 -1.43 -1.33
CA ARG A 183 -13.94 -1.61 -1.01
C ARG A 183 -14.30 -3.06 -0.77
N ASP A 184 -13.87 -3.96 -1.65
CA ASP A 184 -14.21 -5.39 -1.59
C ASP A 184 -13.62 -6.08 -0.34
N THR A 185 -12.47 -5.62 0.12
CA THR A 185 -11.83 -6.14 1.34
C THR A 185 -12.22 -5.40 2.61
N GLY A 186 -12.84 -4.22 2.49
CA GLY A 186 -13.06 -3.31 3.61
C GLY A 186 -11.75 -2.69 4.15
N ALA A 187 -10.68 -2.68 3.36
CA ALA A 187 -9.42 -2.07 3.76
C ALA A 187 -9.48 -0.54 3.71
N ALA A 188 -8.90 0.15 4.69
CA ALA A 188 -8.55 1.55 4.52
C ALA A 188 -7.38 1.63 3.50
N LEU A 189 -7.42 2.58 2.58
CA LEU A 189 -6.39 2.77 1.55
C LEU A 189 -5.72 4.12 1.71
N VAL A 190 -4.40 4.14 1.81
CA VAL A 190 -3.60 5.37 1.78
C VAL A 190 -2.71 5.36 0.55
N ILE A 191 -2.89 6.34 -0.34
CA ILE A 191 -2.09 6.49 -1.55
C ILE A 191 -1.18 7.71 -1.39
N ALA A 192 0.12 7.49 -1.32
CA ALA A 192 1.10 8.55 -1.41
C ALA A 192 1.35 8.90 -2.87
N THR A 193 1.19 10.16 -3.24
CA THR A 193 1.39 10.59 -4.62
C THR A 193 1.69 12.08 -4.75
N HIS A 194 2.37 12.45 -5.83
CA HIS A 194 2.48 13.82 -6.32
C HIS A 194 1.67 14.03 -7.62
N ASP A 195 0.98 12.98 -8.10
CA ASP A 195 0.23 13.00 -9.35
C ASP A 195 -1.07 13.81 -9.20
N GLY A 196 -1.12 14.96 -9.88
CA GLY A 196 -2.26 15.86 -9.88
C GLY A 196 -3.57 15.24 -10.41
N ARG A 197 -3.47 14.20 -11.26
CA ARG A 197 -4.63 13.47 -11.81
C ARG A 197 -5.47 12.83 -10.72
N LEU A 198 -4.83 12.31 -9.67
CA LEU A 198 -5.51 11.67 -8.55
C LEU A 198 -6.26 12.67 -7.68
N ARG A 199 -5.77 13.91 -7.54
CA ARG A 199 -6.45 14.96 -6.76
C ARG A 199 -7.85 15.31 -7.31
N GLN A 200 -8.07 15.12 -8.61
CA GLN A 200 -9.33 15.46 -9.29
C GLN A 200 -10.42 14.40 -9.08
N ARG A 201 -10.11 13.29 -8.37
CA ARG A 201 -11.03 12.15 -8.18
C ARG A 201 -11.97 12.27 -6.98
N GLY A 202 -12.01 13.42 -6.32
CA GLY A 202 -12.87 13.64 -5.16
C GLY A 202 -12.50 12.81 -3.92
N LEU A 203 -11.27 12.27 -3.89
CA LEU A 203 -10.75 11.56 -2.73
C LEU A 203 -10.34 12.56 -1.65
N LYS A 204 -10.39 12.14 -0.40
CA LYS A 204 -9.88 12.92 0.73
C LYS A 204 -8.37 13.14 0.56
N VAL A 205 -7.94 14.38 0.62
CA VAL A 205 -6.55 14.80 0.46
C VAL A 205 -5.97 15.24 1.80
N VAL A 206 -4.79 14.75 2.11
CA VAL A 206 -3.97 15.18 3.26
C VAL A 206 -2.61 15.59 2.73
N GLU A 207 -2.18 16.79 3.05
CA GLU A 207 -0.87 17.30 2.66
C GLU A 207 0.18 16.90 3.70
N THR A 208 1.38 16.54 3.21
CA THR A 208 2.54 16.33 4.07
C THR A 208 3.27 17.63 4.27
N GLU A 209 3.71 17.90 5.49
CA GLU A 209 4.53 19.05 5.87
C GLU A 209 5.98 18.57 6.05
N PRO A 210 6.90 18.91 5.11
CA PRO A 210 8.31 18.59 5.29
C PRO A 210 8.85 19.28 6.54
N MET A 211 9.68 18.59 7.27
CA MET A 211 10.40 19.14 8.43
C MET A 211 11.87 19.34 8.07
N SER A 212 12.36 20.56 8.28
CA SER A 212 13.77 20.95 8.07
C SER A 212 14.63 20.58 9.26
#